data_62e1f9fb2f7859cc0b55c17598a1916f
#
_entry.id   62e1f9fb2f7859cc0b55c17598a1916f
#
_cell.length_a   1.000
_cell.length_b   1.000
_cell.length_c   1.000
_cell.angle_alpha   90.00
_cell.angle_beta   90.00
_cell.angle_gamma   90.00
#
_symmetry.space_group_name_H-M   'P 1'
#
loop_
_entity.id
_entity.type
_entity.pdbx_description
1 polymer ?
#
loop_
_entity_poly.entity_id
_entity_poly.type
_entity_poly.pdbx_seq_one_letter_code
_entity_poly.pdbx_strand_id
1 'polypeptide(L)'
;MHASNHALVSLYERARFVSRDGYEVDIASDYWRLSKDIAFKLDNLPDFLPLDIKKAFRQVLSVYAETSSAQYTMALSRRFRFYCETTAELPLLSPESMISHRSSLGDDDWQLSSLRAFLRTWISLGYEGVPANTMKLLEGWTIKGNEKGYAVQSMCPESGPFTDIEMSGLVSRIIEFYARGKLGLTDTSYAMTLAMTGRRPAQICSLKLKDLVRRGGRYFINFPRGKQKQGEWRASFTEYEIVEDLWDLLQGQADSVKHAFEETLEYPIPQNLVGELPLFANLKRHDSTVSLKAQLEGDFLHAPIGQVSYALKKVQDAIGLISERTQALININAYRFRYTLGTNLAREGKGEYVIAEALDHSDTQNAGVYVRNIPEIVERIDKAVALQLAPLAQAFQGVLVLDETKARRGGDRSSRICSVGGNVGSCGSYGFCGALAPIACYTCSHFQPWLDGPHEEVLDQLIAERDSVLASTGDLKIASVNDRLILAVSDVCARCKAMKSNLADD
;
A
#
# COMPACT_ATOMS: atom_id res chain seq x y z
N MET A 1 13.89 55.13 -32.11
CA MET A 1 13.29 55.20 -30.75
C MET A 1 12.36 54.03 -30.59
N HIS A 2 12.88 52.91 -30.08
CA HIS A 2 12.04 51.78 -29.65
C HIS A 2 11.96 51.83 -28.12
N ALA A 3 10.83 52.27 -27.63
CA ALA A 3 10.52 52.20 -26.21
C ALA A 3 10.31 50.73 -25.85
N SER A 4 11.20 50.18 -25.04
CA SER A 4 11.06 48.88 -24.40
C SER A 4 9.95 48.97 -23.38
N ASN A 5 8.79 48.37 -23.69
CA ASN A 5 7.73 48.12 -22.74
C ASN A 5 8.22 47.02 -21.79
N HIS A 6 9.00 47.39 -20.77
CA HIS A 6 9.09 46.57 -19.56
C HIS A 6 7.77 46.76 -18.79
N ALA A 7 6.80 45.91 -19.08
CA ALA A 7 5.69 45.73 -18.16
C ALA A 7 6.31 45.29 -16.83
N LEU A 8 6.18 46.12 -15.79
CA LEU A 8 6.50 45.82 -14.41
C LEU A 8 5.71 44.55 -14.06
N VAL A 9 6.36 43.40 -14.05
CA VAL A 9 5.79 42.16 -13.52
C VAL A 9 5.56 42.44 -12.05
N SER A 10 4.31 42.58 -11.63
CA SER A 10 3.93 42.75 -10.23
C SER A 10 4.37 41.50 -9.50
N LEU A 11 5.29 41.63 -8.54
CA LEU A 11 5.69 40.54 -7.66
C LEU A 11 4.44 39.98 -6.98
N TYR A 12 4.21 38.69 -7.11
CA TYR A 12 3.13 38.00 -6.44
C TYR A 12 3.43 37.92 -4.94
N GLU A 13 2.71 38.72 -4.14
CA GLU A 13 2.88 38.75 -2.68
C GLU A 13 1.51 38.67 -2.01
N ARG A 14 1.37 37.75 -1.08
CA ARG A 14 0.21 37.60 -0.22
C ARG A 14 0.63 37.20 1.20
N ALA A 15 -0.20 37.49 2.19
CA ALA A 15 0.04 37.17 3.58
C ALA A 15 -0.48 35.78 3.96
N ARG A 16 -1.60 35.35 3.35
CA ARG A 16 -2.28 34.09 3.68
C ARG A 16 -2.71 33.36 2.42
N PHE A 17 -2.93 32.05 2.56
CA PHE A 17 -3.52 31.21 1.54
C PHE A 17 -4.39 30.13 2.18
N VAL A 18 -5.23 29.47 1.39
CA VAL A 18 -5.98 28.27 1.78
C VAL A 18 -5.39 27.09 1.05
N SER A 19 -4.95 26.07 1.80
CA SER A 19 -4.41 24.86 1.19
C SER A 19 -5.47 24.14 0.36
N ARG A 20 -5.05 23.26 -0.53
CA ARG A 20 -5.97 22.45 -1.33
C ARG A 20 -6.98 21.65 -0.48
N ASP A 21 -6.59 21.28 0.75
CA ASP A 21 -7.44 20.53 1.68
C ASP A 21 -8.24 21.44 2.63
N GLY A 22 -8.31 22.77 2.35
CA GLY A 22 -9.16 23.73 3.04
C GLY A 22 -8.57 24.35 4.31
N TYR A 23 -7.26 24.20 4.57
CA TYR A 23 -6.60 24.78 5.75
C TYR A 23 -6.06 26.17 5.46
N GLU A 24 -6.48 27.17 6.27
CA GLU A 24 -5.95 28.53 6.20
C GLU A 24 -4.56 28.59 6.83
N VAL A 25 -3.59 29.19 6.13
CA VAL A 25 -2.19 29.25 6.51
C VAL A 25 -1.64 30.66 6.32
N ASP A 26 -0.97 31.17 7.33
CA ASP A 26 -0.14 32.39 7.26
C ASP A 26 1.21 32.03 6.64
N ILE A 27 1.60 32.70 5.56
CA ILE A 27 2.85 32.45 4.84
C ILE A 27 4.08 32.78 5.70
N ALA A 28 3.97 33.75 6.57
CA ALA A 28 5.05 34.14 7.47
C ALA A 28 5.28 33.13 8.62
N SER A 29 4.27 32.27 8.92
CA SER A 29 4.38 31.27 9.96
C SER A 29 5.48 30.25 9.66
N ASP A 30 6.25 29.89 10.68
CA ASP A 30 7.24 28.81 10.58
C ASP A 30 6.63 27.40 10.65
N TYR A 31 5.34 27.30 10.91
CA TYR A 31 4.61 26.05 10.97
C TYR A 31 3.41 26.09 10.04
N TRP A 32 3.44 25.25 8.99
CA TRP A 32 2.35 25.12 8.05
C TRP A 32 1.61 23.80 8.26
N ARG A 33 0.32 23.89 8.54
CA ARG A 33 -0.60 22.76 8.49
C ARG A 33 -1.40 22.83 7.20
N LEU A 34 -1.16 21.89 6.30
CA LEU A 34 -1.81 21.85 4.97
C LEU A 34 -2.97 20.86 4.87
N SER A 35 -3.03 19.88 5.79
CA SER A 35 -4.12 18.90 5.88
C SER A 35 -4.19 18.32 7.30
N LYS A 36 -5.17 17.43 7.53
CA LYS A 36 -5.19 16.66 8.79
C LYS A 36 -3.94 15.78 8.99
N ASP A 37 -3.31 15.35 7.91
CA ASP A 37 -2.18 14.43 7.93
C ASP A 37 -0.82 15.13 7.84
N ILE A 38 -0.77 16.27 7.17
CA ILE A 38 0.48 16.95 6.83
C ILE A 38 0.57 18.32 7.48
N ALA A 39 1.54 18.41 8.37
CA ALA A 39 2.03 19.65 8.92
C ALA A 39 3.56 19.57 9.01
N PHE A 40 4.25 20.67 8.76
CA PHE A 40 5.70 20.71 8.78
C PHE A 40 6.22 22.11 9.13
N LYS A 41 7.47 22.15 9.57
CA LYS A 41 8.16 23.38 9.91
C LYS A 41 8.95 23.90 8.71
N LEU A 42 9.01 25.22 8.59
CA LEU A 42 9.80 25.97 7.60
C LEU A 42 10.97 26.74 8.23
N ASP A 43 11.11 26.68 9.55
CA ASP A 43 12.25 27.21 10.30
C ASP A 43 13.57 26.48 10.01
N ASN A 44 13.50 25.32 9.37
CA ASN A 44 14.66 24.48 9.05
C ASN A 44 15.36 24.88 7.72
N LEU A 45 15.02 26.03 7.11
CA LEU A 45 15.79 26.54 5.98
C LEU A 45 17.15 27.03 6.50
N PRO A 46 18.26 26.75 5.78
CA PRO A 46 19.58 27.16 6.21
C PRO A 46 19.68 28.66 6.48
N ASP A 47 20.39 29.04 7.56
CA ASP A 47 20.51 30.43 7.98
C ASP A 47 21.22 31.32 6.99
N PHE A 48 22.14 30.76 6.20
CA PHE A 48 22.89 31.47 5.15
C PHE A 48 22.03 31.96 3.98
N LEU A 49 20.77 31.46 3.85
CA LEU A 49 19.89 31.90 2.76
C LEU A 49 19.45 33.35 2.95
N PRO A 50 19.57 34.22 1.93
CA PRO A 50 19.08 35.58 1.95
C PRO A 50 17.57 35.65 2.26
N LEU A 51 17.12 36.72 2.92
CA LEU A 51 15.72 36.88 3.30
C LEU A 51 14.76 36.95 2.12
N ASP A 52 15.17 37.54 1.01
CA ASP A 52 14.43 37.61 -0.24
C ASP A 52 14.21 36.22 -0.85
N ILE A 53 15.23 35.36 -0.81
CA ILE A 53 15.13 33.95 -1.22
C ILE A 53 14.20 33.15 -0.31
N LYS A 54 14.29 33.34 1.03
CA LYS A 54 13.37 32.68 1.98
C LYS A 54 11.92 33.14 1.73
N LYS A 55 11.69 34.40 1.44
CA LYS A 55 10.39 34.97 1.10
C LYS A 55 9.85 34.38 -0.20
N ALA A 56 10.63 34.42 -1.27
CA ALA A 56 10.27 33.86 -2.57
C ALA A 56 9.95 32.35 -2.46
N PHE A 57 10.77 31.59 -1.74
CA PHE A 57 10.52 30.17 -1.47
C PHE A 57 9.15 29.92 -0.85
N ARG A 58 8.79 30.66 0.22
CA ARG A 58 7.48 30.52 0.89
C ARG A 58 6.32 30.88 -0.04
N GLN A 59 6.45 31.94 -0.83
CA GLN A 59 5.42 32.36 -1.79
C GLN A 59 5.23 31.34 -2.91
N VAL A 60 6.31 30.81 -3.47
CA VAL A 60 6.23 29.73 -4.49
C VAL A 60 5.65 28.47 -3.90
N LEU A 61 6.08 28.08 -2.72
CA LEU A 61 5.60 26.89 -2.02
C LEU A 61 4.09 26.98 -1.71
N SER A 62 3.57 28.19 -1.41
CA SER A 62 2.15 28.41 -1.17
C SER A 62 1.29 28.13 -2.41
N VAL A 63 1.76 28.41 -3.63
CA VAL A 63 1.07 28.05 -4.87
C VAL A 63 0.92 26.52 -5.00
N TYR A 64 1.97 25.79 -4.63
CA TYR A 64 1.89 24.32 -4.60
C TYR A 64 0.95 23.81 -3.50
N ALA A 65 0.91 24.48 -2.36
CA ALA A 65 0.00 24.10 -1.28
C ALA A 65 -1.49 24.27 -1.66
N GLU A 66 -1.81 25.21 -2.54
CA GLU A 66 -3.16 25.43 -3.06
C GLU A 66 -3.52 24.47 -4.21
N THR A 67 -2.54 24.16 -5.07
CA THR A 67 -2.83 23.45 -6.34
C THR A 67 -2.45 21.97 -6.31
N SER A 68 -1.57 21.57 -5.40
CA SER A 68 -1.03 20.21 -5.29
C SER A 68 -1.40 19.56 -3.96
N SER A 69 -1.05 18.27 -3.80
CA SER A 69 -1.28 17.60 -2.51
C SER A 69 -0.36 18.14 -1.43
N ALA A 70 -0.85 18.17 -0.18
CA ALA A 70 -0.07 18.56 1.00
C ALA A 70 1.26 17.77 1.12
N GLN A 71 1.22 16.47 0.81
CA GLN A 71 2.41 15.60 0.79
C GLN A 71 3.44 16.04 -0.26
N TYR A 72 3.00 16.42 -1.46
CA TYR A 72 3.90 16.89 -2.51
C TYR A 72 4.54 18.23 -2.14
N THR A 73 3.76 19.15 -1.57
CA THR A 73 4.26 20.44 -1.07
C THR A 73 5.32 20.25 0.03
N MET A 74 5.07 19.37 0.99
CA MET A 74 6.06 19.02 2.01
C MET A 74 7.32 18.39 1.40
N ALA A 75 7.16 17.53 0.39
CA ALA A 75 8.31 16.94 -0.31
C ALA A 75 9.12 17.99 -1.07
N LEU A 76 8.49 18.98 -1.70
CA LEU A 76 9.18 20.11 -2.33
C LEU A 76 9.99 20.91 -1.32
N SER A 77 9.42 21.20 -0.14
CA SER A 77 10.14 21.90 0.93
C SER A 77 11.39 21.12 1.37
N ARG A 78 11.27 19.80 1.57
CA ARG A 78 12.40 18.95 1.95
C ARG A 78 13.47 18.88 0.87
N ARG A 79 13.08 18.79 -0.41
CA ARG A 79 14.01 18.73 -1.55
C ARG A 79 14.74 20.04 -1.74
N PHE A 80 14.06 21.18 -1.60
CA PHE A 80 14.72 22.47 -1.66
C PHE A 80 15.73 22.66 -0.53
N ARG A 81 15.35 22.26 0.70
CA ARG A 81 16.28 22.28 1.84
C ARG A 81 17.49 21.39 1.57
N PHE A 82 17.28 20.16 1.13
CA PHE A 82 18.38 19.23 0.82
C PHE A 82 19.29 19.77 -0.28
N TYR A 83 18.71 20.41 -1.32
CA TYR A 83 19.49 21.14 -2.31
C TYR A 83 20.39 22.19 -1.66
N CYS A 84 19.84 23.06 -0.80
CA CYS A 84 20.62 24.09 -0.13
C CYS A 84 21.73 23.52 0.75
N GLU A 85 21.45 22.44 1.49
CA GLU A 85 22.43 21.77 2.37
C GLU A 85 23.59 21.14 1.58
N THR A 86 23.29 20.51 0.42
CA THR A 86 24.30 19.84 -0.41
C THR A 86 25.13 20.80 -1.27
N THR A 87 24.73 22.07 -1.38
CA THR A 87 25.35 23.06 -2.24
C THR A 87 25.75 24.34 -1.49
N ALA A 88 25.87 24.29 -0.16
CA ALA A 88 26.10 25.46 0.70
C ALA A 88 27.33 26.29 0.35
N GLU A 89 28.37 25.67 -0.20
CA GLU A 89 29.63 26.32 -0.58
C GLU A 89 29.63 26.87 -2.02
N LEU A 90 28.56 26.67 -2.78
CA LEU A 90 28.43 27.08 -4.18
C LEU A 90 27.47 28.26 -4.32
N PRO A 91 27.59 29.04 -5.41
CA PRO A 91 26.62 30.11 -5.68
C PRO A 91 25.22 29.53 -5.77
N LEU A 92 24.29 30.11 -5.00
CA LEU A 92 22.93 29.63 -4.88
C LEU A 92 22.21 29.64 -6.25
N LEU A 93 21.48 28.56 -6.55
CA LEU A 93 20.72 28.36 -7.77
C LEU A 93 21.53 28.50 -9.08
N SER A 94 22.86 28.40 -9.01
CA SER A 94 23.75 28.43 -10.15
C SER A 94 23.78 27.11 -10.92
N PRO A 95 24.25 27.07 -12.18
CA PRO A 95 24.47 25.82 -12.90
C PRO A 95 25.40 24.86 -12.17
N GLU A 96 26.46 25.37 -11.54
CA GLU A 96 27.45 24.59 -10.78
C GLU A 96 26.80 23.89 -9.58
N SER A 97 25.97 24.62 -8.83
CA SER A 97 25.25 24.04 -7.71
C SER A 97 24.23 22.97 -8.15
N MET A 98 23.57 23.15 -9.31
CA MET A 98 22.64 22.15 -9.85
C MET A 98 23.36 20.88 -10.30
N ILE A 99 24.53 20.99 -10.90
CA ILE A 99 25.36 19.84 -11.29
C ILE A 99 25.84 19.10 -10.06
N SER A 100 26.35 19.81 -9.05
CA SER A 100 26.78 19.22 -7.78
C SER A 100 25.63 18.50 -7.07
N HIS A 101 24.45 19.14 -6.99
CA HIS A 101 23.26 18.52 -6.41
C HIS A 101 22.82 17.26 -7.16
N ARG A 102 22.84 17.28 -8.50
CA ARG A 102 22.54 16.08 -9.29
C ARG A 102 23.48 14.93 -8.95
N SER A 103 24.76 15.22 -8.81
CA SER A 103 25.77 14.21 -8.43
C SER A 103 25.51 13.64 -7.03
N SER A 104 25.02 14.47 -6.10
CA SER A 104 24.69 14.02 -4.74
C SER A 104 23.42 13.15 -4.66
N LEU A 105 22.52 13.24 -5.64
CA LEU A 105 21.30 12.44 -5.72
C LEU A 105 21.53 11.02 -6.24
N GLY A 106 22.60 10.76 -6.99
CA GLY A 106 22.88 9.45 -7.58
C GLY A 106 21.69 8.91 -8.40
N ASP A 107 21.19 7.74 -8.04
CA ASP A 107 20.04 7.09 -8.70
C ASP A 107 18.70 7.80 -8.44
N ASP A 108 18.66 8.71 -7.48
CA ASP A 108 17.47 9.49 -7.13
C ASP A 108 17.33 10.80 -7.93
N ASP A 109 18.02 10.95 -9.06
CA ASP A 109 18.02 12.16 -9.90
C ASP A 109 16.63 12.56 -10.42
N TRP A 110 15.65 11.63 -10.39
CA TRP A 110 14.25 11.89 -10.67
C TRP A 110 13.65 13.03 -9.81
N GLN A 111 14.23 13.30 -8.63
CA GLN A 111 13.81 14.39 -7.74
C GLN A 111 14.02 15.77 -8.37
N LEU A 112 14.98 15.91 -9.28
CA LEU A 112 15.25 17.15 -10.01
C LEU A 112 14.07 17.61 -10.85
N SER A 113 13.22 16.70 -11.31
CA SER A 113 12.02 17.04 -12.08
C SER A 113 11.09 17.99 -11.31
N SER A 114 10.96 17.76 -10.01
CA SER A 114 10.15 18.60 -9.13
C SER A 114 10.82 19.93 -8.77
N LEU A 115 12.14 19.93 -8.59
CA LEU A 115 12.91 21.15 -8.37
C LEU A 115 12.86 22.04 -9.62
N ARG A 116 13.02 21.47 -10.82
CA ARG A 116 12.86 22.18 -12.09
C ARG A 116 11.47 22.83 -12.22
N ALA A 117 10.42 22.10 -11.90
CA ALA A 117 9.06 22.65 -11.91
C ALA A 117 8.90 23.78 -10.90
N PHE A 118 9.45 23.62 -9.69
CA PHE A 118 9.42 24.63 -8.65
C PHE A 118 10.13 25.93 -9.08
N LEU A 119 11.30 25.85 -9.68
CA LEU A 119 12.05 27.01 -10.18
C LEU A 119 11.38 27.69 -11.38
N ARG A 120 10.67 26.93 -12.23
CA ARG A 120 9.83 27.54 -13.28
C ARG A 120 8.72 28.40 -12.68
N THR A 121 8.03 27.89 -11.65
CA THR A 121 7.01 28.66 -10.94
C THR A 121 7.63 29.88 -10.25
N TRP A 122 8.80 29.74 -9.67
CA TRP A 122 9.55 30.85 -9.07
C TRP A 122 9.74 32.03 -10.04
N ILE A 123 10.26 31.71 -11.23
CA ILE A 123 10.48 32.72 -12.30
C ILE A 123 9.14 33.28 -12.82
N SER A 124 8.11 32.42 -12.99
CA SER A 124 6.81 32.85 -13.49
C SER A 124 6.08 33.83 -12.57
N LEU A 125 6.39 33.78 -11.27
CA LEU A 125 5.89 34.71 -10.27
C LEU A 125 6.72 36.01 -10.17
N GLY A 126 7.76 36.15 -10.97
CA GLY A 126 8.60 37.35 -11.04
C GLY A 126 9.69 37.42 -9.95
N TYR A 127 9.96 36.34 -9.22
CA TYR A 127 11.04 36.34 -8.22
C TYR A 127 12.40 36.18 -8.87
N GLU A 128 13.36 36.98 -8.39
CA GLU A 128 14.76 36.92 -8.81
C GLU A 128 15.52 35.78 -8.12
N GLY A 129 16.81 35.62 -8.45
CA GLY A 129 17.72 34.67 -7.83
C GLY A 129 17.94 33.37 -8.61
N VAL A 130 17.18 33.09 -9.69
CA VAL A 130 17.39 31.95 -10.57
C VAL A 130 18.03 32.43 -11.89
N PRO A 131 19.32 32.15 -12.16
CA PRO A 131 19.98 32.56 -13.41
C PRO A 131 19.37 31.89 -14.63
N ALA A 132 19.28 32.61 -15.75
CA ALA A 132 18.69 32.06 -16.99
C ALA A 132 19.45 30.83 -17.52
N ASN A 133 20.80 30.79 -17.36
CA ASN A 133 21.63 29.65 -17.72
C ASN A 133 21.35 28.41 -16.87
N THR A 134 20.93 28.57 -15.62
CA THR A 134 20.51 27.46 -14.74
C THR A 134 19.24 26.80 -15.28
N MET A 135 18.24 27.57 -15.66
CA MET A 135 17.01 27.01 -16.26
C MET A 135 17.31 26.33 -17.58
N LYS A 136 18.14 26.92 -18.43
CA LYS A 136 18.57 26.29 -19.71
C LYS A 136 19.26 24.94 -19.46
N LEU A 137 20.09 24.84 -18.43
CA LEU A 137 20.76 23.61 -18.03
C LEU A 137 19.73 22.55 -17.58
N LEU A 138 18.82 22.93 -16.66
CA LEU A 138 17.79 22.02 -16.13
C LEU A 138 16.82 21.53 -17.22
N GLU A 139 16.49 22.36 -18.19
CA GLU A 139 15.64 22.00 -19.32
C GLU A 139 16.32 21.05 -20.31
N GLY A 140 17.62 21.17 -20.46
CA GLY A 140 18.42 20.26 -21.27
C GLY A 140 18.61 18.86 -20.67
N TRP A 141 18.28 18.67 -19.39
CA TRP A 141 18.46 17.37 -18.75
C TRP A 141 17.31 16.41 -19.04
N THR A 142 17.65 15.22 -19.53
CA THR A 142 16.75 14.05 -19.52
C THR A 142 16.80 13.42 -18.14
N ILE A 143 15.67 13.47 -17.42
CA ILE A 143 15.54 12.92 -16.09
C ILE A 143 14.71 11.65 -16.20
N LYS A 144 15.24 10.52 -15.71
CA LYS A 144 14.50 9.26 -15.67
C LYS A 144 13.30 9.38 -14.72
N GLY A 145 12.13 8.91 -15.17
CA GLY A 145 10.97 8.79 -14.30
C GLY A 145 11.14 7.62 -13.33
N ASN A 146 10.38 7.65 -12.23
CA ASN A 146 10.33 6.53 -11.30
C ASN A 146 9.76 5.28 -11.98
N GLU A 147 10.37 4.12 -11.78
CA GLU A 147 9.92 2.85 -12.34
C GLU A 147 8.61 2.42 -11.67
N LYS A 148 7.52 2.44 -12.46
CA LYS A 148 6.18 2.18 -11.93
C LYS A 148 5.83 0.69 -12.03
N GLY A 149 5.21 0.15 -10.97
CA GLY A 149 4.63 -1.18 -10.99
C GLY A 149 5.62 -2.33 -10.78
N TYR A 150 6.88 -2.07 -10.49
CA TYR A 150 7.89 -3.11 -10.24
C TYR A 150 7.43 -4.14 -9.20
N ALA A 151 6.89 -3.71 -8.07
CA ALA A 151 6.43 -4.61 -7.00
C ALA A 151 5.32 -5.59 -7.46
N VAL A 152 4.44 -5.14 -8.35
CA VAL A 152 3.37 -5.98 -8.92
C VAL A 152 3.95 -6.91 -9.98
N GLN A 153 4.75 -6.38 -10.90
CA GLN A 153 5.33 -7.13 -12.01
C GLN A 153 6.31 -8.23 -11.54
N SER A 154 7.07 -7.94 -10.48
CA SER A 154 8.00 -8.91 -9.88
C SER A 154 7.32 -9.86 -8.89
N MET A 155 6.02 -9.68 -8.62
CA MET A 155 5.32 -10.42 -7.56
C MET A 155 6.08 -10.39 -6.24
N CYS A 156 6.70 -9.25 -5.91
CA CYS A 156 7.59 -9.10 -4.76
C CYS A 156 6.92 -9.60 -3.46
N PRO A 157 7.51 -10.53 -2.72
CA PRO A 157 6.90 -11.08 -1.51
C PRO A 157 6.76 -10.08 -0.37
N GLU A 158 7.55 -8.99 -0.39
CA GLU A 158 7.55 -7.96 0.66
C GLU A 158 6.62 -6.78 0.35
N SER A 159 6.54 -6.38 -0.92
CA SER A 159 5.84 -5.16 -1.34
C SER A 159 4.79 -5.37 -2.43
N GLY A 160 4.78 -6.52 -3.08
CA GLY A 160 3.85 -6.89 -4.13
C GLY A 160 2.53 -7.47 -3.60
N PRO A 161 1.69 -8.04 -4.47
CA PRO A 161 0.44 -8.67 -4.06
C PRO A 161 0.66 -9.85 -3.11
N PHE A 162 -0.33 -10.12 -2.28
CA PHE A 162 -0.39 -11.37 -1.52
C PHE A 162 -0.73 -12.53 -2.47
N THR A 163 -0.21 -13.72 -2.15
CA THR A 163 -0.74 -14.96 -2.74
C THR A 163 -2.12 -15.28 -2.17
N ASP A 164 -2.82 -16.21 -2.80
CA ASP A 164 -4.13 -16.67 -2.29
C ASP A 164 -3.98 -17.30 -0.89
N ILE A 165 -2.87 -18.00 -0.68
CA ILE A 165 -2.52 -18.61 0.62
C ILE A 165 -2.28 -17.53 1.68
N GLU A 166 -1.42 -16.55 1.38
CA GLU A 166 -1.14 -15.42 2.27
C GLU A 166 -2.43 -14.66 2.60
N MET A 167 -3.27 -14.37 1.59
CA MET A 167 -4.49 -13.59 1.77
C MET A 167 -5.54 -14.36 2.60
N SER A 168 -5.77 -15.63 2.29
CA SER A 168 -6.69 -16.49 3.03
C SER A 168 -6.25 -16.70 4.48
N GLY A 169 -4.95 -16.97 4.67
CA GLY A 169 -4.35 -17.10 6.01
C GLY A 169 -4.48 -15.82 6.83
N LEU A 170 -4.23 -14.67 6.19
CA LEU A 170 -4.34 -13.34 6.81
C LEU A 170 -5.77 -13.07 7.29
N VAL A 171 -6.78 -13.23 6.41
CA VAL A 171 -8.19 -13.00 6.74
C VAL A 171 -8.65 -13.94 7.86
N SER A 172 -8.34 -15.23 7.74
CA SER A 172 -8.72 -16.23 8.76
C SER A 172 -8.12 -15.93 10.13
N ARG A 173 -6.84 -15.52 10.17
CA ARG A 173 -6.17 -15.18 11.44
C ARG A 173 -6.71 -13.90 12.05
N ILE A 174 -7.01 -12.88 11.24
CA ILE A 174 -7.62 -11.64 11.75
C ILE A 174 -8.95 -11.95 12.41
N ILE A 175 -9.83 -12.74 11.76
CA ILE A 175 -11.13 -13.14 12.30
C ILE A 175 -10.96 -13.93 13.60
N GLU A 176 -10.08 -14.92 13.62
CA GLU A 176 -9.78 -15.72 14.81
C GLU A 176 -9.32 -14.86 15.99
N PHE A 177 -8.37 -13.94 15.76
CA PHE A 177 -7.80 -13.13 16.81
C PHE A 177 -8.77 -12.07 17.32
N TYR A 178 -9.62 -11.53 16.44
CA TYR A 178 -10.72 -10.66 16.83
C TYR A 178 -11.75 -11.40 17.71
N ALA A 179 -12.20 -12.57 17.28
CA ALA A 179 -13.14 -13.39 18.03
C ALA A 179 -12.62 -13.78 19.43
N ARG A 180 -11.29 -13.93 19.58
CA ARG A 180 -10.63 -14.20 20.87
C ARG A 180 -10.33 -12.94 21.69
N GLY A 181 -10.75 -11.76 21.26
CA GLY A 181 -10.46 -10.47 21.92
C GLY A 181 -9.00 -10.04 21.91
N LYS A 182 -8.16 -10.64 21.04
CA LYS A 182 -6.74 -10.30 20.89
C LYS A 182 -6.47 -9.16 19.92
N LEU A 183 -7.44 -8.83 19.08
CA LEU A 183 -7.44 -7.65 18.20
C LEU A 183 -8.61 -6.76 18.58
N GLY A 184 -8.37 -5.45 18.60
CA GLY A 184 -9.40 -4.44 18.83
C GLY A 184 -10.29 -4.25 17.60
N LEU A 185 -11.53 -3.83 17.83
CA LEU A 185 -12.55 -3.57 16.81
C LEU A 185 -12.02 -2.63 15.70
N THR A 186 -11.43 -1.50 16.07
CA THR A 186 -10.94 -0.49 15.11
C THR A 186 -9.79 -1.03 14.24
N ASP A 187 -8.81 -1.73 14.83
CA ASP A 187 -7.68 -2.30 14.08
C ASP A 187 -8.17 -3.39 13.11
N THR A 188 -9.13 -4.22 13.55
CA THR A 188 -9.79 -5.24 12.72
C THR A 188 -10.60 -4.61 11.60
N SER A 189 -11.36 -3.54 11.88
CA SER A 189 -12.16 -2.81 10.88
C SER A 189 -11.28 -2.22 9.78
N TYR A 190 -10.13 -1.63 10.10
CA TYR A 190 -9.15 -1.17 9.09
C TYR A 190 -8.64 -2.32 8.22
N ALA A 191 -8.18 -3.40 8.85
CA ALA A 191 -7.58 -4.52 8.14
C ALA A 191 -8.59 -5.22 7.22
N MET A 192 -9.80 -5.51 7.71
CA MET A 192 -10.85 -6.18 6.94
C MET A 192 -11.40 -5.31 5.82
N THR A 193 -11.56 -3.99 6.05
CA THR A 193 -11.97 -3.06 4.99
C THR A 193 -10.93 -3.03 3.86
N LEU A 194 -9.64 -2.98 4.18
CA LEU A 194 -8.56 -3.05 3.18
C LEU A 194 -8.56 -4.38 2.45
N ALA A 195 -8.66 -5.49 3.18
CA ALA A 195 -8.63 -6.84 2.64
C ALA A 195 -9.76 -7.08 1.63
N MET A 196 -10.96 -6.61 1.95
CA MET A 196 -12.15 -6.86 1.12
C MET A 196 -12.35 -5.85 -0.01
N THR A 197 -11.77 -4.64 0.09
CA THR A 197 -12.07 -3.58 -0.86
C THR A 197 -10.87 -3.04 -1.64
N GLY A 198 -9.65 -3.30 -1.19
CA GLY A 198 -8.42 -2.77 -1.80
C GLY A 198 -8.37 -1.24 -1.87
N ARG A 199 -9.21 -0.53 -1.08
CA ARG A 199 -9.28 0.94 -1.12
C ARG A 199 -8.04 1.58 -0.50
N ARG A 200 -7.78 2.84 -0.88
CA ARG A 200 -6.63 3.59 -0.32
C ARG A 200 -6.89 3.96 1.14
N PRO A 201 -5.85 3.97 1.99
CA PRO A 201 -5.99 4.42 3.39
C PRO A 201 -6.70 5.77 3.54
N ALA A 202 -6.39 6.73 2.67
CA ALA A 202 -7.04 8.04 2.68
C ALA A 202 -8.57 7.96 2.47
N GLN A 203 -9.05 7.05 1.62
CA GLN A 203 -10.48 6.86 1.37
C GLN A 203 -11.17 6.26 2.59
N ILE A 204 -10.53 5.28 3.24
CA ILE A 204 -11.06 4.64 4.45
C ILE A 204 -11.10 5.65 5.61
N CYS A 205 -10.03 6.41 5.83
CA CYS A 205 -9.99 7.45 6.86
C CYS A 205 -10.96 8.61 6.60
N SER A 206 -11.49 8.75 5.38
CA SER A 206 -12.45 9.81 5.03
C SER A 206 -13.92 9.34 5.10
N LEU A 207 -14.18 8.10 5.50
CA LEU A 207 -15.55 7.59 5.67
C LEU A 207 -16.27 8.28 6.84
N LYS A 208 -17.55 8.57 6.61
CA LYS A 208 -18.50 9.02 7.63
C LYS A 208 -19.54 7.90 7.88
N LEU A 209 -20.25 7.96 8.98
CA LEU A 209 -21.25 6.94 9.30
C LEU A 209 -22.34 6.82 8.21
N LYS A 210 -22.75 7.94 7.61
CA LYS A 210 -23.72 7.98 6.50
C LYS A 210 -23.27 7.28 5.21
N ASP A 211 -21.99 6.97 5.09
CA ASP A 211 -21.46 6.27 3.91
C ASP A 211 -21.73 4.76 3.96
N LEU A 212 -22.11 4.23 5.11
CA LEU A 212 -22.61 2.87 5.25
C LEU A 212 -24.08 2.87 4.87
N VAL A 213 -24.44 2.20 3.77
CA VAL A 213 -25.78 2.21 3.20
C VAL A 213 -26.34 0.80 3.09
N ARG A 214 -27.54 0.59 3.61
CA ARG A 214 -28.31 -0.65 3.42
C ARG A 214 -29.48 -0.37 2.48
N ARG A 215 -29.59 -1.11 1.39
CA ARG A 215 -30.62 -0.93 0.38
C ARG A 215 -31.02 -2.26 -0.25
N GLY A 216 -32.30 -2.58 -0.25
CA GLY A 216 -32.81 -3.80 -0.88
C GLY A 216 -32.21 -5.10 -0.33
N GLY A 217 -31.88 -5.16 0.96
CA GLY A 217 -31.25 -6.32 1.58
C GLY A 217 -29.76 -6.50 1.27
N ARG A 218 -29.16 -5.54 0.57
CA ARG A 218 -27.73 -5.51 0.22
C ARG A 218 -27.03 -4.39 0.98
N TYR A 219 -25.73 -4.51 1.16
CA TYR A 219 -24.90 -3.62 1.96
C TYR A 219 -23.85 -2.93 1.09
N PHE A 220 -23.69 -1.63 1.28
CA PHE A 220 -22.79 -0.80 0.45
C PHE A 220 -21.96 0.14 1.30
N ILE A 221 -20.78 0.49 0.80
CA ILE A 221 -19.97 1.60 1.30
C ILE A 221 -19.81 2.61 0.17
N ASN A 222 -20.16 3.87 0.43
CA ASN A 222 -19.89 5.00 -0.46
C ASN A 222 -18.48 5.55 -0.17
N PHE A 223 -17.47 5.06 -0.88
CA PHE A 223 -16.11 5.56 -0.71
C PHE A 223 -15.91 6.92 -1.39
N PRO A 224 -15.44 7.94 -0.64
CA PRO A 224 -15.00 9.19 -1.26
C PRO A 224 -13.90 8.92 -2.28
N ARG A 225 -14.01 9.47 -3.49
CA ARG A 225 -12.99 9.31 -4.52
C ARG A 225 -11.75 10.13 -4.17
N GLY A 226 -10.59 9.48 -4.17
CA GLY A 226 -9.31 10.15 -3.97
C GLY A 226 -8.73 10.66 -5.29
N LYS A 227 -7.94 11.74 -5.27
CA LYS A 227 -7.17 12.25 -6.42
C LYS A 227 -7.98 12.74 -7.62
N GLN A 228 -9.15 13.32 -7.42
CA GLN A 228 -9.82 14.08 -8.47
C GLN A 228 -9.04 15.37 -8.74
N LYS A 229 -8.73 15.66 -10.02
CA LYS A 229 -7.86 16.79 -10.43
C LYS A 229 -8.38 18.20 -10.05
N GLN A 230 -9.64 18.34 -9.69
CA GLN A 230 -10.30 19.63 -9.38
C GLN A 230 -11.44 19.48 -8.36
N GLY A 231 -11.50 18.37 -7.62
CA GLY A 231 -12.60 18.11 -6.69
C GLY A 231 -12.26 18.52 -5.26
N GLU A 232 -13.22 19.15 -4.59
CA GLU A 232 -13.22 19.37 -3.17
C GLU A 232 -13.24 18.03 -2.41
N TRP A 233 -12.85 18.05 -1.14
CA TRP A 233 -12.89 16.90 -0.26
C TRP A 233 -14.31 16.30 -0.21
N ARG A 234 -14.44 15.00 -0.48
CA ARG A 234 -15.72 14.26 -0.53
C ARG A 234 -16.74 14.79 -1.57
N ALA A 235 -16.26 15.38 -2.67
CA ALA A 235 -17.14 15.87 -3.75
C ALA A 235 -17.71 14.75 -4.63
N SER A 236 -17.07 13.58 -4.70
CA SER A 236 -17.53 12.44 -5.49
C SER A 236 -17.29 11.12 -4.77
N PHE A 237 -18.10 10.10 -5.11
CA PHE A 237 -18.10 8.81 -4.44
C PHE A 237 -18.09 7.66 -5.45
N THR A 238 -17.58 6.52 -5.01
CA THR A 238 -17.76 5.22 -5.67
C THR A 238 -18.48 4.30 -4.68
N GLU A 239 -19.66 3.81 -5.08
CA GLU A 239 -20.41 2.81 -4.31
C GLU A 239 -19.71 1.45 -4.45
N TYR A 240 -19.55 0.74 -3.35
CA TYR A 240 -18.94 -0.59 -3.31
C TYR A 240 -19.81 -1.52 -2.48
N GLU A 241 -20.28 -2.61 -3.09
CA GLU A 241 -21.07 -3.62 -2.39
C GLU A 241 -20.16 -4.47 -1.50
N ILE A 242 -20.62 -4.75 -0.27
CA ILE A 242 -19.88 -5.53 0.72
C ILE A 242 -20.72 -6.69 1.25
N VAL A 243 -20.05 -7.68 1.81
CA VAL A 243 -20.69 -8.80 2.50
C VAL A 243 -21.22 -8.38 3.88
N GLU A 244 -22.21 -9.12 4.38
CA GLU A 244 -22.87 -8.86 5.67
C GLU A 244 -21.88 -8.84 6.82
N ASP A 245 -20.93 -9.77 6.88
CA ASP A 245 -19.94 -9.84 7.96
C ASP A 245 -19.10 -8.54 8.07
N LEU A 246 -18.70 -7.95 6.93
CA LEU A 246 -17.99 -6.68 6.94
C LEU A 246 -18.92 -5.54 7.35
N TRP A 247 -20.18 -5.57 6.91
CA TRP A 247 -21.19 -4.60 7.34
C TRP A 247 -21.35 -4.60 8.85
N ASP A 248 -21.56 -5.75 9.47
CA ASP A 248 -21.77 -5.88 10.91
C ASP A 248 -20.54 -5.41 11.71
N LEU A 249 -19.33 -5.75 11.23
CA LEU A 249 -18.10 -5.24 11.82
C LEU A 249 -18.04 -3.71 11.79
N LEU A 250 -18.42 -3.10 10.66
CA LEU A 250 -18.38 -1.64 10.49
C LEU A 250 -19.54 -0.94 11.23
N GLN A 251 -20.69 -1.58 11.42
CA GLN A 251 -21.75 -1.08 12.30
C GLN A 251 -21.27 -1.05 13.76
N GLY A 252 -20.63 -2.12 14.22
CA GLY A 252 -20.01 -2.14 15.55
C GLY A 252 -18.97 -1.01 15.73
N GLN A 253 -18.17 -0.74 14.69
CA GLN A 253 -17.23 0.39 14.68
C GLN A 253 -17.97 1.74 14.74
N ALA A 254 -19.07 1.90 14.01
CA ALA A 254 -19.89 3.11 14.02
C ALA A 254 -20.51 3.38 15.40
N ASP A 255 -21.04 2.35 16.04
CA ASP A 255 -21.60 2.44 17.40
C ASP A 255 -20.52 2.80 18.42
N SER A 256 -19.35 2.16 18.33
CA SER A 256 -18.19 2.48 19.19
C SER A 256 -17.75 3.93 19.06
N VAL A 257 -17.67 4.44 17.83
CA VAL A 257 -17.30 5.83 17.58
C VAL A 257 -18.36 6.79 18.11
N LYS A 258 -19.65 6.52 17.87
CA LYS A 258 -20.73 7.34 18.40
C LYS A 258 -20.65 7.44 19.92
N HIS A 259 -20.48 6.32 20.61
CA HIS A 259 -20.33 6.29 22.07
C HIS A 259 -19.12 7.11 22.53
N ALA A 260 -17.97 6.97 21.88
CA ALA A 260 -16.77 7.74 22.20
C ALA A 260 -16.95 9.27 22.01
N PHE A 261 -17.72 9.68 20.99
CA PHE A 261 -18.11 11.10 20.85
C PHE A 261 -19.02 11.55 21.97
N GLU A 262 -20.06 10.77 22.34
CA GLU A 262 -20.97 11.11 23.43
C GLU A 262 -20.26 11.22 24.78
N GLU A 263 -19.30 10.33 25.05
CA GLU A 263 -18.42 10.43 26.23
C GLU A 263 -17.55 11.70 26.20
N THR A 264 -16.95 12.03 25.06
CA THR A 264 -16.07 13.20 24.92
C THR A 264 -16.85 14.51 25.03
N LEU A 265 -18.07 14.55 24.53
CA LEU A 265 -18.93 15.74 24.51
C LEU A 265 -19.73 15.90 25.80
N GLU A 266 -19.90 14.84 26.58
CA GLU A 266 -20.75 14.78 27.80
C GLU A 266 -22.25 15.05 27.51
N TYR A 267 -22.68 14.94 26.23
CA TYR A 267 -24.09 15.02 25.83
C TYR A 267 -24.39 14.15 24.60
N PRO A 268 -25.67 13.74 24.39
CA PRO A 268 -26.06 12.96 23.22
C PRO A 268 -25.87 13.73 21.93
N ILE A 269 -25.37 13.04 20.89
CA ILE A 269 -25.17 13.65 19.58
C ILE A 269 -26.52 13.97 18.94
N PRO A 270 -26.74 15.21 18.46
CA PRO A 270 -27.94 15.56 17.68
C PRO A 270 -28.13 14.61 16.50
N GLN A 271 -29.34 14.10 16.31
CA GLN A 271 -29.68 13.08 15.30
C GLN A 271 -29.25 13.45 13.88
N ASN A 272 -29.34 14.73 13.53
CA ASN A 272 -28.92 15.26 12.23
C ASN A 272 -27.41 15.31 12.03
N LEU A 273 -26.61 15.13 13.09
CA LEU A 273 -25.15 15.10 13.03
C LEU A 273 -24.58 13.69 13.12
N VAL A 274 -25.35 12.69 13.55
CA VAL A 274 -24.88 11.29 13.71
C VAL A 274 -24.26 10.78 12.41
N GLY A 275 -24.93 10.97 11.28
CA GLY A 275 -24.42 10.55 9.97
C GLY A 275 -23.16 11.26 9.53
N GLU A 276 -22.87 12.47 10.06
CA GLU A 276 -21.69 13.26 9.73
C GLU A 276 -20.44 12.87 10.55
N LEU A 277 -20.60 12.03 11.59
CA LEU A 277 -19.44 11.54 12.35
C LEU A 277 -18.49 10.74 11.47
N PRO A 278 -17.17 10.90 11.63
CA PRO A 278 -16.21 10.05 10.95
C PRO A 278 -16.30 8.61 11.46
N LEU A 279 -16.31 7.61 10.56
CA LEU A 279 -16.29 6.19 10.93
C LEU A 279 -15.00 5.81 11.68
N PHE A 280 -13.92 6.52 11.39
CA PHE A 280 -12.64 6.45 12.10
C PHE A 280 -12.26 7.84 12.59
N ALA A 281 -12.39 8.07 13.87
CA ALA A 281 -12.26 9.38 14.49
C ALA A 281 -10.89 9.61 15.14
N ASN A 282 -10.51 10.88 15.27
CA ASN A 282 -9.42 11.35 16.14
C ASN A 282 -9.95 12.39 17.13
N LEU A 283 -10.56 11.94 18.20
CA LEU A 283 -11.16 12.78 19.22
C LEU A 283 -10.15 13.63 20.00
N LYS A 284 -8.86 13.32 19.97
CA LYS A 284 -7.80 14.15 20.56
C LYS A 284 -7.72 15.55 19.95
N ARG A 285 -8.36 15.73 18.78
CA ARG A 285 -8.41 17.02 18.07
C ARG A 285 -9.69 17.80 18.36
N HIS A 286 -10.63 17.22 19.11
CA HIS A 286 -11.84 17.93 19.44
C HIS A 286 -11.52 19.25 20.16
N ASP A 287 -12.13 20.33 19.69
CA ASP A 287 -12.01 21.68 20.25
C ASP A 287 -13.37 22.08 20.83
N SER A 288 -13.47 22.15 22.14
CA SER A 288 -14.72 22.51 22.85
C SER A 288 -15.16 23.97 22.60
N THR A 289 -14.28 24.81 22.05
CA THR A 289 -14.61 26.21 21.71
C THR A 289 -15.29 26.35 20.35
N VAL A 290 -15.23 25.30 19.51
CA VAL A 290 -15.80 25.28 18.15
C VAL A 290 -17.00 24.33 18.14
N SER A 291 -18.12 24.74 17.52
CA SER A 291 -19.30 23.88 17.42
C SER A 291 -18.97 22.56 16.73
N LEU A 292 -19.57 21.45 17.22
CA LEU A 292 -19.38 20.13 16.63
C LEU A 292 -19.69 20.13 15.13
N LYS A 293 -20.78 20.82 14.73
CA LYS A 293 -21.16 20.93 13.32
C LYS A 293 -20.03 21.48 12.46
N ALA A 294 -19.40 22.58 12.86
CA ALA A 294 -18.29 23.18 12.11
C ALA A 294 -17.07 22.25 12.03
N GLN A 295 -16.76 21.52 13.10
CA GLN A 295 -15.66 20.54 13.12
C GLN A 295 -15.93 19.32 12.20
N LEU A 296 -17.21 18.98 11.96
CA LEU A 296 -17.62 17.86 11.10
C LEU A 296 -17.74 18.25 9.61
N GLU A 297 -17.73 19.53 9.26
CA GLU A 297 -17.78 19.98 7.85
C GLU A 297 -16.50 19.58 7.09
N GLY A 298 -15.34 19.63 7.73
CA GLY A 298 -14.04 19.22 7.16
C GLY A 298 -13.59 17.81 7.58
N ASP A 299 -12.29 17.59 7.40
CA ASP A 299 -11.63 16.31 7.74
C ASP A 299 -10.97 16.31 9.13
N PHE A 300 -11.13 17.37 9.90
CA PHE A 300 -10.36 17.65 11.13
C PHE A 300 -10.47 16.55 12.18
N LEU A 301 -11.68 16.02 12.40
CA LEU A 301 -11.93 14.96 13.39
C LEU A 301 -11.73 13.54 12.81
N HIS A 302 -11.41 13.41 11.53
CA HIS A 302 -11.08 12.12 10.94
C HIS A 302 -9.70 11.61 11.38
N ALA A 303 -9.56 10.30 11.50
CA ALA A 303 -8.28 9.66 11.80
C ALA A 303 -7.22 10.01 10.73
N PRO A 304 -5.97 10.25 11.12
CA PRO A 304 -4.88 10.44 10.17
C PRO A 304 -4.58 9.13 9.41
N ILE A 305 -4.08 9.27 8.18
CA ILE A 305 -3.75 8.11 7.32
C ILE A 305 -2.73 7.18 7.98
N GLY A 306 -1.79 7.74 8.76
CA GLY A 306 -0.80 6.96 9.50
C GLY A 306 -1.40 5.98 10.51
N GLN A 307 -2.64 6.22 10.98
CA GLN A 307 -3.34 5.32 11.88
C GLN A 307 -3.60 3.94 11.22
N VAL A 308 -3.86 3.92 9.92
CA VAL A 308 -4.02 2.66 9.16
C VAL A 308 -2.74 1.83 9.19
N SER A 309 -1.60 2.46 8.94
CA SER A 309 -0.30 1.76 8.99
C SER A 309 0.01 1.24 10.39
N TYR A 310 -0.32 2.02 11.41
CA TYR A 310 -0.16 1.61 12.80
C TYR A 310 -1.07 0.43 13.16
N ALA A 311 -2.34 0.46 12.74
CA ALA A 311 -3.29 -0.63 12.93
C ALA A 311 -2.83 -1.92 12.22
N LEU A 312 -2.38 -1.82 10.96
CA LEU A 312 -1.85 -2.96 10.22
C LEU A 312 -0.59 -3.55 10.88
N LYS A 313 0.28 -2.71 11.44
CA LYS A 313 1.44 -3.19 12.19
C LYS A 313 1.02 -3.97 13.44
N LYS A 314 0.06 -3.47 14.21
CA LYS A 314 -0.50 -4.19 15.36
C LYS A 314 -1.12 -5.53 14.96
N VAL A 315 -1.88 -5.54 13.86
CA VAL A 315 -2.46 -6.78 13.30
C VAL A 315 -1.34 -7.76 12.96
N GLN A 316 -0.32 -7.31 12.21
CA GLN A 316 0.84 -8.13 11.84
C GLN A 316 1.52 -8.76 13.06
N ASP A 317 1.80 -7.96 14.08
CA ASP A 317 2.51 -8.41 15.28
C ASP A 317 1.63 -9.36 16.13
N ALA A 318 0.32 -9.12 16.18
CA ALA A 318 -0.62 -9.97 16.94
C ALA A 318 -0.79 -11.33 16.28
N ILE A 319 -1.07 -11.40 14.96
CA ILE A 319 -1.41 -12.65 14.28
C ILE A 319 -0.18 -13.54 14.00
N GLY A 320 1.01 -12.96 13.89
CA GLY A 320 2.26 -13.71 13.71
C GLY A 320 2.27 -14.63 12.48
N LEU A 321 1.58 -14.27 11.38
CA LEU A 321 1.49 -15.09 10.19
C LEU A 321 2.83 -15.16 9.45
N ILE A 322 3.25 -16.36 9.08
CA ILE A 322 4.48 -16.61 8.30
C ILE A 322 4.13 -16.74 6.83
N SER A 323 4.84 -16.02 5.97
CA SER A 323 4.71 -16.14 4.51
C SER A 323 5.33 -17.46 4.03
N GLU A 324 4.61 -18.20 3.20
CA GLU A 324 5.12 -19.42 2.56
C GLU A 324 6.25 -19.11 1.56
N ARG A 325 6.30 -17.87 1.05
CA ARG A 325 7.31 -17.46 0.06
C ARG A 325 8.65 -17.10 0.69
N THR A 326 8.64 -16.50 1.89
CA THR A 326 9.86 -15.97 2.53
C THR A 326 10.26 -16.74 3.77
N GLN A 327 9.37 -17.57 4.33
CA GLN A 327 9.54 -18.23 5.62
C GLN A 327 9.78 -17.25 6.79
N ALA A 328 9.39 -15.98 6.57
CA ALA A 328 9.49 -14.90 7.55
C ALA A 328 8.09 -14.35 7.85
N LEU A 329 8.00 -13.49 8.87
CA LEU A 329 6.77 -12.80 9.21
C LEU A 329 6.25 -12.03 8.00
N ILE A 330 4.97 -12.24 7.66
CA ILE A 330 4.35 -11.58 6.50
C ILE A 330 4.34 -10.05 6.70
N ASN A 331 4.83 -9.32 5.71
CA ASN A 331 4.73 -7.86 5.73
C ASN A 331 3.32 -7.43 5.32
N ILE A 332 2.60 -6.74 6.21
CA ILE A 332 1.23 -6.28 5.97
C ILE A 332 1.22 -4.77 5.78
N ASN A 333 0.92 -4.32 4.56
CA ASN A 333 0.71 -2.92 4.27
C ASN A 333 -0.47 -2.72 3.30
N ALA A 334 -1.04 -1.52 3.31
CA ALA A 334 -2.27 -1.22 2.57
C ALA A 334 -2.13 -1.37 1.04
N TYR A 335 -0.93 -1.17 0.48
CA TYR A 335 -0.71 -1.30 -0.96
C TYR A 335 -0.77 -2.75 -1.42
N ARG A 336 -0.32 -3.69 -0.60
CA ARG A 336 -0.37 -5.12 -0.92
C ARG A 336 -1.81 -5.60 -1.13
N PHE A 337 -2.76 -5.21 -0.28
CA PHE A 337 -4.20 -5.51 -0.48
C PHE A 337 -4.71 -4.99 -1.82
N ARG A 338 -4.34 -3.77 -2.15
CA ARG A 338 -4.73 -3.14 -3.40
C ARG A 338 -4.11 -3.85 -4.62
N TYR A 339 -2.84 -4.22 -4.52
CA TYR A 339 -2.16 -4.99 -5.56
C TYR A 339 -2.78 -6.37 -5.72
N THR A 340 -3.16 -7.03 -4.63
CA THR A 340 -3.88 -8.31 -4.64
C THR A 340 -5.21 -8.19 -5.37
N LEU A 341 -6.03 -7.19 -5.04
CA LEU A 341 -7.30 -6.96 -5.76
C LEU A 341 -7.07 -6.76 -7.27
N GLY A 342 -6.13 -5.88 -7.65
CA GLY A 342 -5.83 -5.62 -9.06
C GLY A 342 -5.32 -6.87 -9.80
N THR A 343 -4.47 -7.65 -9.15
CA THR A 343 -3.93 -8.91 -9.70
C THR A 343 -5.04 -9.96 -9.84
N ASN A 344 -5.92 -10.12 -8.83
CA ASN A 344 -7.02 -11.08 -8.90
C ASN A 344 -8.03 -10.72 -10.01
N LEU A 345 -8.35 -9.44 -10.18
CA LEU A 345 -9.19 -9.00 -11.30
C LEU A 345 -8.53 -9.28 -12.66
N ALA A 346 -7.22 -9.11 -12.78
CA ALA A 346 -6.50 -9.47 -13.99
C ALA A 346 -6.51 -11.00 -14.23
N ARG A 347 -6.32 -11.81 -13.18
CA ARG A 347 -6.45 -13.28 -13.22
C ARG A 347 -7.84 -13.73 -13.66
N GLU A 348 -8.89 -13.00 -13.31
CA GLU A 348 -10.26 -13.21 -13.77
C GLU A 348 -10.50 -12.74 -15.22
N GLY A 349 -9.49 -12.28 -15.94
CA GLY A 349 -9.59 -11.78 -17.31
C GLY A 349 -10.26 -10.41 -17.43
N LYS A 350 -10.36 -9.64 -16.36
CA LYS A 350 -10.93 -8.27 -16.43
C LYS A 350 -9.98 -7.32 -17.15
N GLY A 351 -10.52 -6.52 -18.07
CA GLY A 351 -9.75 -5.55 -18.82
C GLY A 351 -9.29 -4.33 -17.96
N GLU A 352 -8.32 -3.58 -18.50
CA GLU A 352 -7.71 -2.41 -17.81
C GLU A 352 -8.73 -1.40 -17.28
N TYR A 353 -9.83 -1.17 -18.00
CA TYR A 353 -10.89 -0.25 -17.57
C TYR A 353 -11.61 -0.72 -16.31
N VAL A 354 -11.94 -2.03 -16.24
CA VAL A 354 -12.60 -2.62 -15.06
C VAL A 354 -11.68 -2.57 -13.85
N ILE A 355 -10.39 -2.89 -14.05
CA ILE A 355 -9.38 -2.83 -12.99
C ILE A 355 -9.17 -1.37 -12.53
N ALA A 356 -9.10 -0.41 -13.47
CA ALA A 356 -8.99 1.01 -13.14
C ALA A 356 -10.18 1.50 -12.31
N GLU A 357 -11.40 1.15 -12.69
CA GLU A 357 -12.62 1.50 -11.95
C GLU A 357 -12.64 0.85 -10.56
N ALA A 358 -12.38 -0.46 -10.48
CA ALA A 358 -12.33 -1.19 -9.21
C ALA A 358 -11.29 -0.61 -8.25
N LEU A 359 -10.15 -0.15 -8.78
CA LEU A 359 -9.08 0.47 -8.01
C LEU A 359 -9.24 1.99 -7.85
N ASP A 360 -10.33 2.60 -8.35
CA ASP A 360 -10.50 4.06 -8.33
C ASP A 360 -9.29 4.80 -8.91
N HIS A 361 -8.78 4.35 -10.08
CA HIS A 361 -7.75 5.05 -10.84
C HIS A 361 -8.39 6.13 -11.71
N SER A 362 -7.75 7.29 -11.81
CA SER A 362 -8.19 8.38 -12.69
C SER A 362 -7.82 8.15 -14.16
N ASP A 363 -6.92 7.20 -14.43
CA ASP A 363 -6.48 6.80 -15.76
C ASP A 363 -6.12 5.30 -15.79
N THR A 364 -6.03 4.72 -16.98
CA THR A 364 -5.72 3.30 -17.19
C THR A 364 -4.22 3.00 -17.15
N GLN A 365 -3.33 4.00 -17.18
CA GLN A 365 -1.87 3.78 -17.25
C GLN A 365 -1.36 2.94 -16.07
N ASN A 366 -1.93 3.16 -14.87
CA ASN A 366 -1.57 2.40 -13.69
C ASN A 366 -2.29 1.04 -13.61
N ALA A 367 -3.38 0.84 -14.34
CA ALA A 367 -4.07 -0.43 -14.43
C ALA A 367 -3.38 -1.38 -15.43
N GLY A 368 -2.75 -0.85 -16.46
CA GLY A 368 -1.98 -1.62 -17.43
C GLY A 368 -0.82 -2.43 -16.82
N VAL A 369 -0.33 -2.03 -15.64
CA VAL A 369 0.69 -2.79 -14.90
C VAL A 369 0.19 -4.19 -14.50
N TYR A 370 -1.11 -4.36 -14.26
CA TYR A 370 -1.71 -5.65 -13.90
C TYR A 370 -2.00 -6.55 -15.11
N VAL A 371 -2.21 -5.93 -16.28
CA VAL A 371 -2.62 -6.64 -17.52
C VAL A 371 -1.45 -6.87 -18.47
N ARG A 372 -0.42 -6.01 -18.43
CA ARG A 372 0.73 -6.13 -19.33
C ARG A 372 1.61 -7.31 -18.94
N ASN A 373 1.40 -8.40 -19.63
CA ASN A 373 2.40 -9.45 -19.76
C ASN A 373 3.15 -9.25 -21.07
N ILE A 374 4.48 -9.25 -20.98
CA ILE A 374 5.32 -9.30 -22.17
C ILE A 374 5.68 -10.78 -22.37
N PRO A 375 5.03 -11.50 -23.31
CA PRO A 375 5.28 -12.93 -23.53
C PRO A 375 6.77 -13.25 -23.76
N GLU A 376 7.51 -12.32 -24.37
CA GLU A 376 8.94 -12.44 -24.66
C GLU A 376 9.85 -12.40 -23.43
N ILE A 377 9.43 -11.71 -22.36
CA ILE A 377 10.16 -11.72 -21.08
C ILE A 377 9.89 -13.03 -20.33
N VAL A 378 8.68 -13.57 -20.44
CA VAL A 378 8.30 -14.86 -19.85
C VAL A 378 9.15 -15.96 -20.46
N GLU A 379 9.31 -16.01 -21.79
CA GLU A 379 10.11 -17.02 -22.48
C GLU A 379 11.62 -16.92 -22.12
N ARG A 380 12.13 -15.70 -21.91
CA ARG A 380 13.51 -15.48 -21.41
C ARG A 380 13.68 -15.85 -19.95
N ILE A 381 12.67 -15.56 -19.11
CA ILE A 381 12.64 -15.95 -17.70
C ILE A 381 12.50 -17.46 -17.58
N ASP A 382 11.63 -18.10 -18.35
CA ASP A 382 11.50 -19.57 -18.36
C ASP A 382 12.81 -20.26 -18.76
N LYS A 383 13.55 -19.72 -19.74
CA LYS A 383 14.89 -20.24 -20.10
C LYS A 383 15.95 -19.98 -19.04
N ALA A 384 15.96 -18.80 -18.41
CA ALA A 384 16.92 -18.44 -17.36
C ALA A 384 16.57 -19.14 -16.03
N VAL A 385 15.27 -19.27 -15.75
CA VAL A 385 14.73 -19.93 -14.56
C VAL A 385 14.86 -21.45 -14.67
N ALA A 386 14.74 -22.06 -15.84
CA ALA A 386 15.03 -23.48 -16.03
C ALA A 386 16.50 -23.84 -15.69
N LEU A 387 17.44 -22.94 -15.95
CA LEU A 387 18.85 -23.09 -15.54
C LEU A 387 19.11 -22.76 -14.06
N GLN A 388 18.28 -21.89 -13.46
CA GLN A 388 18.33 -21.56 -12.03
C GLN A 388 17.41 -22.44 -11.17
N LEU A 389 16.47 -23.16 -11.78
CA LEU A 389 15.58 -24.13 -11.11
C LEU A 389 16.27 -25.46 -10.79
N ALA A 390 17.46 -25.72 -11.35
CA ALA A 390 18.29 -26.83 -10.89
C ALA A 390 18.60 -26.82 -9.38
N PRO A 391 18.79 -25.62 -8.71
CA PRO A 391 18.81 -25.54 -7.24
C PRO A 391 17.42 -25.53 -6.58
N LEU A 392 16.34 -25.26 -7.33
CA LEU A 392 14.95 -25.34 -6.86
C LEU A 392 14.41 -26.80 -6.87
N ALA A 393 15.19 -27.75 -7.39
CA ALA A 393 15.01 -29.18 -7.11
C ALA A 393 15.13 -29.54 -5.60
N GLN A 394 15.39 -28.57 -4.75
CA GLN A 394 15.28 -28.62 -3.28
C GLN A 394 14.15 -27.71 -2.77
N ALA A 395 13.07 -27.54 -3.51
CA ALA A 395 11.95 -26.74 -3.06
C ALA A 395 11.31 -27.29 -1.79
N PHE A 396 11.29 -28.61 -1.63
CA PHE A 396 10.96 -29.29 -0.39
C PHE A 396 12.17 -29.34 0.55
N GLN A 397 12.04 -28.74 1.72
CA GLN A 397 13.10 -28.64 2.74
C GLN A 397 12.90 -29.55 3.95
N GLY A 398 11.77 -30.25 4.02
CA GLY A 398 11.41 -31.12 5.11
C GLY A 398 12.07 -32.51 5.02
N VAL A 399 11.58 -33.43 5.84
CA VAL A 399 12.10 -34.82 5.91
C VAL A 399 10.95 -35.80 5.69
N LEU A 400 11.03 -36.62 4.65
CA LEU A 400 10.06 -37.69 4.38
C LEU A 400 10.14 -38.76 5.49
N VAL A 401 9.00 -39.18 6.01
CA VAL A 401 8.88 -40.23 7.02
C VAL A 401 7.92 -41.33 6.54
N LEU A 402 8.14 -42.56 6.99
CA LEU A 402 7.32 -43.71 6.60
C LEU A 402 5.85 -43.52 6.98
N ASP A 403 5.61 -43.13 8.22
CA ASP A 403 4.28 -42.92 8.78
C ASP A 403 4.33 -41.94 9.96
N GLU A 404 3.17 -41.69 10.59
CA GLU A 404 3.05 -40.82 11.75
C GLU A 404 3.95 -41.24 12.92
N THR A 405 4.16 -42.54 13.14
CA THR A 405 4.94 -43.04 14.30
C THR A 405 6.42 -42.72 14.17
N LYS A 406 6.90 -42.51 12.95
CA LYS A 406 8.29 -42.11 12.63
C LYS A 406 8.51 -40.60 12.59
N ALA A 407 7.43 -39.81 12.66
CA ALA A 407 7.54 -38.37 12.73
C ALA A 407 8.07 -37.93 14.11
N ARG A 408 8.77 -36.78 14.13
CA ARG A 408 9.37 -36.18 15.35
C ARG A 408 8.32 -35.95 16.47
N ARG A 409 7.06 -35.74 16.10
CA ARG A 409 5.91 -35.64 17.03
C ARG A 409 4.95 -36.78 16.82
N GLY A 410 5.46 -38.00 16.63
CA GLY A 410 4.65 -39.19 16.44
C GLY A 410 3.67 -39.42 17.60
N GLY A 411 2.41 -39.69 17.28
CA GLY A 411 1.33 -39.86 18.25
C GLY A 411 0.67 -38.56 18.74
N ASP A 412 1.23 -37.40 18.45
CA ASP A 412 0.62 -36.10 18.75
C ASP A 412 -0.35 -35.68 17.63
N ARG A 413 -1.64 -35.88 17.87
CA ARG A 413 -2.69 -35.53 16.89
C ARG A 413 -2.71 -34.06 16.48
N SER A 414 -2.19 -33.15 17.35
CA SER A 414 -2.11 -31.72 17.05
C SER A 414 -1.03 -31.39 16.02
N SER A 415 -0.10 -32.32 15.76
CA SER A 415 0.94 -32.16 14.75
C SER A 415 0.51 -32.56 13.33
N ARG A 416 -0.64 -33.22 13.18
CA ARG A 416 -1.12 -33.72 11.88
C ARG A 416 -1.44 -32.59 10.95
N ILE A 417 -1.01 -32.71 9.71
CA ILE A 417 -1.31 -31.81 8.61
C ILE A 417 -2.28 -32.55 7.67
N CYS A 418 -3.46 -31.96 7.47
CA CYS A 418 -4.53 -32.53 6.68
C CYS A 418 -4.73 -31.78 5.37
N SER A 419 -5.06 -32.49 4.30
CA SER A 419 -5.61 -31.96 3.04
C SER A 419 -7.05 -32.46 2.85
N VAL A 420 -7.67 -32.11 1.72
CA VAL A 420 -9.01 -32.62 1.35
C VAL A 420 -9.00 -34.14 1.21
N GLY A 421 -7.93 -34.73 0.69
CA GLY A 421 -7.77 -36.20 0.50
C GLY A 421 -7.34 -36.96 1.76
N GLY A 422 -7.08 -36.29 2.88
CA GLY A 422 -6.65 -36.94 4.12
C GLY A 422 -5.41 -36.32 4.75
N ASN A 423 -4.75 -37.07 5.65
CA ASN A 423 -3.54 -36.60 6.32
C ASN A 423 -2.32 -36.69 5.39
N VAL A 424 -1.62 -35.58 5.18
CA VAL A 424 -0.43 -35.51 4.32
C VAL A 424 0.89 -35.64 5.09
N GLY A 425 0.87 -35.43 6.41
CA GLY A 425 2.11 -35.51 7.19
C GLY A 425 1.97 -34.92 8.59
N SER A 426 3.11 -34.69 9.23
CA SER A 426 3.21 -34.08 10.58
C SER A 426 4.07 -32.83 10.57
N CYS A 427 3.76 -31.89 11.46
CA CYS A 427 4.62 -30.76 11.76
C CYS A 427 5.62 -31.14 12.85
N GLY A 428 6.92 -31.07 12.55
CA GLY A 428 8.00 -31.36 13.51
C GLY A 428 8.28 -30.22 14.49
N SER A 429 7.61 -29.06 14.37
CA SER A 429 7.77 -27.92 15.29
C SER A 429 6.87 -28.09 16.52
N TYR A 430 7.37 -27.71 17.70
CA TYR A 430 6.60 -27.68 18.94
C TYR A 430 5.89 -26.34 19.18
N GLY A 431 6.27 -25.32 18.42
CA GLY A 431 5.66 -23.99 18.50
C GLY A 431 4.42 -23.87 17.62
N PHE A 432 3.63 -22.84 17.91
CA PHE A 432 2.52 -22.47 17.05
C PHE A 432 3.04 -21.92 15.71
N CYS A 433 2.48 -22.44 14.60
CA CYS A 433 2.76 -21.98 13.24
C CYS A 433 1.57 -21.21 12.69
N GLY A 434 1.80 -19.99 12.21
CA GLY A 434 0.78 -19.15 11.56
C GLY A 434 0.62 -19.40 10.06
N ALA A 435 1.35 -20.34 9.46
CA ALA A 435 1.28 -20.65 8.04
C ALA A 435 0.00 -21.45 7.72
N LEU A 436 -0.51 -21.29 6.48
CA LEU A 436 -1.69 -21.99 6.01
C LEU A 436 -1.34 -23.43 5.59
N ALA A 437 -1.73 -24.39 6.43
CA ALA A 437 -1.60 -25.83 6.12
C ALA A 437 -2.71 -26.28 5.14
N PRO A 438 -2.46 -27.31 4.29
CA PRO A 438 -1.24 -28.08 4.14
C PRO A 438 -0.21 -27.47 3.19
N ILE A 439 -0.63 -26.52 2.36
CA ILE A 439 0.10 -26.07 1.17
C ILE A 439 1.42 -25.39 1.57
N ALA A 440 1.38 -24.44 2.50
CA ALA A 440 2.59 -23.79 3.01
C ALA A 440 3.58 -24.75 3.69
N CYS A 441 3.09 -25.91 4.17
CA CYS A 441 3.94 -26.90 4.81
C CYS A 441 4.96 -27.51 3.86
N TYR A 442 4.62 -27.69 2.59
CA TYR A 442 5.53 -28.33 1.62
C TYR A 442 6.83 -27.55 1.37
N THR A 443 6.87 -26.25 1.66
CA THR A 443 8.10 -25.45 1.59
C THR A 443 8.76 -25.25 2.96
N CYS A 444 8.24 -25.88 4.01
CA CYS A 444 8.70 -25.71 5.39
C CYS A 444 9.69 -26.81 5.79
N SER A 445 10.82 -26.44 6.41
CA SER A 445 11.83 -27.37 6.93
C SER A 445 11.34 -28.27 8.08
N HIS A 446 10.23 -27.90 8.73
CA HIS A 446 9.64 -28.69 9.81
C HIS A 446 8.58 -29.69 9.32
N PHE A 447 8.23 -29.66 8.04
CA PHE A 447 7.24 -30.59 7.51
C PHE A 447 7.83 -31.97 7.33
N GLN A 448 7.08 -32.96 7.81
CA GLN A 448 7.40 -34.37 7.72
C GLN A 448 6.26 -35.10 6.97
N PRO A 449 6.27 -35.08 5.62
CA PRO A 449 5.27 -35.78 4.83
C PRO A 449 5.35 -37.30 5.08
N TRP A 450 4.18 -37.96 5.10
CA TRP A 450 4.11 -39.41 5.26
C TRP A 450 4.18 -40.09 3.89
N LEU A 451 4.83 -41.24 3.83
CA LEU A 451 5.06 -41.97 2.58
C LEU A 451 3.74 -42.27 1.82
N ASP A 452 2.65 -42.56 2.54
CA ASP A 452 1.35 -42.88 2.00
C ASP A 452 0.37 -41.70 2.04
N GLY A 453 0.84 -40.48 2.27
CA GLY A 453 0.01 -39.29 2.21
C GLY A 453 -0.50 -39.00 0.79
N PRO A 454 -1.70 -38.39 0.61
CA PRO A 454 -2.29 -38.09 -0.70
C PRO A 454 -1.63 -36.87 -1.38
N HIS A 455 -0.31 -36.94 -1.57
CA HIS A 455 0.48 -35.82 -2.11
C HIS A 455 0.18 -35.54 -3.57
N GLU A 456 -0.18 -36.58 -4.34
CA GLU A 456 -0.52 -36.44 -5.76
C GLU A 456 -1.81 -35.63 -5.94
N GLU A 457 -2.81 -35.83 -5.06
CA GLU A 457 -4.05 -35.04 -5.10
C GLU A 457 -3.80 -33.55 -4.84
N VAL A 458 -2.86 -33.23 -3.92
CA VAL A 458 -2.44 -31.85 -3.66
C VAL A 458 -1.72 -31.26 -4.86
N LEU A 459 -0.86 -32.06 -5.53
CA LEU A 459 -0.15 -31.63 -6.73
C LEU A 459 -1.12 -31.35 -7.86
N ASP A 460 -2.06 -32.25 -8.12
CA ASP A 460 -3.04 -32.12 -9.19
C ASP A 460 -3.93 -30.89 -8.99
N GLN A 461 -4.32 -30.61 -7.74
CA GLN A 461 -5.09 -29.42 -7.41
C GLN A 461 -4.32 -28.12 -7.72
N LEU A 462 -3.05 -28.04 -7.34
CA LEU A 462 -2.21 -26.86 -7.60
C LEU A 462 -1.96 -26.68 -9.11
N ILE A 463 -1.75 -27.76 -9.87
CA ILE A 463 -1.58 -27.72 -11.32
C ILE A 463 -2.89 -27.25 -11.99
N ALA A 464 -4.03 -27.81 -11.59
CA ALA A 464 -5.32 -27.42 -12.13
C ALA A 464 -5.63 -25.94 -11.86
N GLU A 465 -5.30 -25.44 -10.67
CA GLU A 465 -5.42 -24.02 -10.33
C GLU A 465 -4.52 -23.15 -11.22
N ARG A 466 -3.25 -23.53 -11.38
CA ARG A 466 -2.31 -22.85 -12.27
C ARG A 466 -2.81 -22.79 -13.72
N ASP A 467 -3.30 -23.92 -14.23
CA ASP A 467 -3.80 -24.02 -15.61
C ASP A 467 -5.09 -23.19 -15.79
N SER A 468 -5.98 -23.19 -14.80
CA SER A 468 -7.19 -22.35 -14.79
C SER A 468 -6.85 -20.87 -14.84
N VAL A 469 -5.87 -20.45 -14.04
CA VAL A 469 -5.36 -19.06 -14.03
C VAL A 469 -4.75 -18.72 -15.39
N LEU A 470 -3.93 -19.60 -15.95
CA LEU A 470 -3.32 -19.39 -17.26
C LEU A 470 -4.38 -19.30 -18.37
N ALA A 471 -5.38 -20.16 -18.35
CA ALA A 471 -6.47 -20.16 -19.33
C ALA A 471 -7.32 -18.89 -19.26
N SER A 472 -7.55 -18.37 -18.05
CA SER A 472 -8.38 -17.18 -17.85
C SER A 472 -7.66 -15.87 -18.11
N THR A 473 -6.34 -15.80 -17.84
CA THR A 473 -5.57 -14.56 -17.91
C THR A 473 -4.64 -14.47 -19.12
N GLY A 474 -4.21 -15.61 -19.66
CA GLY A 474 -3.11 -15.71 -20.63
C GLY A 474 -1.75 -15.27 -20.05
N ASP A 475 -1.65 -15.06 -18.74
CA ASP A 475 -0.49 -14.51 -18.06
C ASP A 475 0.27 -15.58 -17.27
N LEU A 476 1.37 -16.08 -17.88
CA LEU A 476 2.25 -17.07 -17.25
C LEU A 476 2.84 -16.58 -15.92
N LYS A 477 3.09 -15.30 -15.77
CA LYS A 477 3.68 -14.76 -14.55
C LYS A 477 2.70 -14.77 -13.36
N ILE A 478 1.43 -14.49 -13.65
CA ILE A 478 0.37 -14.59 -12.66
C ILE A 478 0.11 -16.07 -12.35
N ALA A 479 0.07 -16.92 -13.36
CA ALA A 479 -0.11 -18.36 -13.20
C ALA A 479 1.04 -19.03 -12.43
N SER A 480 2.27 -18.50 -12.51
CA SER A 480 3.47 -19.08 -11.88
C SER A 480 3.66 -18.71 -10.40
N VAL A 481 2.75 -17.98 -9.78
CA VAL A 481 2.86 -17.54 -8.35
C VAL A 481 3.08 -18.73 -7.41
N ASN A 482 2.43 -19.85 -7.68
CA ASN A 482 2.51 -21.07 -6.88
C ASN A 482 3.54 -22.10 -7.40
N ASP A 483 4.35 -21.79 -8.41
CA ASP A 483 5.26 -22.77 -9.05
C ASP A 483 6.27 -23.37 -8.04
N ARG A 484 6.74 -22.59 -7.06
CA ARG A 484 7.59 -23.13 -5.99
C ARG A 484 6.87 -24.19 -5.15
N LEU A 485 5.59 -24.01 -4.88
CA LEU A 485 4.78 -24.97 -4.14
C LEU A 485 4.58 -26.24 -4.98
N ILE A 486 4.24 -26.07 -6.26
CA ILE A 486 4.10 -27.19 -7.21
C ILE A 486 5.39 -28.02 -7.25
N LEU A 487 6.54 -27.35 -7.34
CA LEU A 487 7.85 -28.03 -7.32
C LEU A 487 8.10 -28.76 -6.00
N ALA A 488 7.77 -28.14 -4.85
CA ALA A 488 7.95 -28.77 -3.55
C ALA A 488 7.08 -30.01 -3.36
N VAL A 489 5.80 -29.95 -3.79
CA VAL A 489 4.90 -31.11 -3.74
C VAL A 489 5.35 -32.19 -4.72
N SER A 490 5.78 -31.82 -5.93
CA SER A 490 6.33 -32.74 -6.93
C SER A 490 7.57 -33.47 -6.44
N ASP A 491 8.48 -32.78 -5.73
CA ASP A 491 9.67 -33.38 -5.11
C ASP A 491 9.28 -34.40 -4.02
N VAL A 492 8.28 -34.08 -3.19
CA VAL A 492 7.74 -35.04 -2.21
C VAL A 492 7.17 -36.28 -2.91
N CYS A 493 6.35 -36.10 -3.96
CA CYS A 493 5.80 -37.24 -4.74
C CYS A 493 6.92 -38.11 -5.35
N ALA A 494 7.95 -37.48 -5.92
CA ALA A 494 9.11 -38.21 -6.47
C ALA A 494 9.89 -39.02 -5.41
N ARG A 495 10.13 -38.41 -4.24
CA ARG A 495 10.79 -39.07 -3.11
C ARG A 495 9.95 -40.23 -2.56
N CYS A 496 8.61 -40.06 -2.46
CA CYS A 496 7.72 -41.13 -2.03
C CYS A 496 7.78 -42.33 -3.02
N LYS A 497 7.76 -42.05 -4.33
CA LYS A 497 7.88 -43.11 -5.35
C LYS A 497 9.21 -43.86 -5.26
N ALA A 498 10.32 -43.12 -5.15
CA ALA A 498 11.65 -43.71 -5.01
C ALA A 498 11.76 -44.57 -3.75
N MET A 499 11.21 -44.10 -2.62
CA MET A 499 11.27 -44.84 -1.35
C MET A 499 10.40 -46.09 -1.39
N LYS A 500 9.19 -46.03 -2.01
CA LYS A 500 8.32 -47.19 -2.20
C LYS A 500 8.97 -48.28 -3.11
N SER A 501 9.65 -47.87 -4.18
CA SER A 501 10.40 -48.80 -5.03
C SER A 501 11.49 -49.51 -4.26
N ASN A 502 12.29 -48.75 -3.47
CA ASN A 502 13.38 -49.35 -2.67
C ASN A 502 12.86 -50.33 -1.59
N LEU A 503 11.69 -50.08 -1.00
CA LEU A 503 11.03 -50.95 -0.01
C LEU A 503 10.37 -52.19 -0.65
N ALA A 504 10.13 -52.21 -1.95
CA ALA A 504 9.57 -53.34 -2.71
C ALA A 504 10.67 -54.29 -3.21
N ASP A 505 11.91 -53.81 -3.30
CA ASP A 505 13.08 -54.58 -3.76
C ASP A 505 13.85 -55.24 -2.58
N ASP A 506 13.54 -54.90 -1.30
CA ASP A 506 14.00 -55.54 -0.07
C ASP A 506 12.94 -56.55 0.46
#